data_f47c39591efc00deb06122c62ced11d4
#
_entry.id   f47c39591efc00deb06122c62ced11d4
#
_cell.length_a   1.000
_cell.length_b   1.000
_cell.length_c   1.000
_cell.angle_alpha   90.00
_cell.angle_beta   90.00
_cell.angle_gamma   90.00
#
_symmetry.space_group_name_H-M   'P 1'
#
loop_
_entity.id
_entity.type
_entity.pdbx_description
1 polymer ?
#
loop_
_entity_poly.entity_id
_entity_poly.type
_entity_poly.pdbx_seq_one_letter_code
_entity_poly.pdbx_strand_id
1 'polypeptide(L)'
;LPYYSQHPHSFSLTYLRELQGQILACPYFSVNNLNRDFVNTKGFSVVFRRSQLATVEQKFPYFKPYLDRALLPECNAFYLNPLLLKTGSKVDPHIDRSLRSYCKTINPPLFVSVLYVEVPSDLVGGELILRSPKRQVGKIAPQSNTLLYFQGDLTHSVNPVSSRAIRLSLVCEQYSLDNDQLEDIPPFEIESRVTPVERQKKKPGKTRSRSG
;
A
#
# COMPACT_ATOMS: atom_id res chain seq x y z
N LEU A 1 -10.24 22.34 -5.93
CA LEU A 1 -9.70 21.42 -4.90
C LEU A 1 -8.18 21.52 -4.91
N PRO A 2 -7.50 21.50 -3.75
CA PRO A 2 -6.05 21.51 -3.68
C PRO A 2 -5.49 20.24 -4.32
N TYR A 3 -4.27 20.32 -4.88
CA TYR A 3 -3.59 19.16 -5.48
C TYR A 3 -3.29 18.05 -4.47
N TYR A 4 -3.10 18.41 -3.21
CA TYR A 4 -2.86 17.47 -2.11
C TYR A 4 -3.26 18.07 -0.76
N SER A 5 -3.42 17.20 0.24
CA SER A 5 -3.62 17.56 1.64
C SER A 5 -2.79 16.67 2.55
N GLN A 6 -2.41 17.18 3.72
CA GLN A 6 -1.63 16.47 4.73
C GLN A 6 -2.34 16.51 6.08
N HIS A 7 -2.40 15.38 6.75
CA HIS A 7 -3.03 15.21 8.06
C HIS A 7 -1.99 14.61 9.02
N PRO A 8 -1.24 15.45 9.76
CA PRO A 8 -0.27 14.96 10.74
C PRO A 8 -1.00 14.36 11.94
N HIS A 9 -0.29 13.51 12.69
CA HIS A 9 -0.81 12.86 13.90
C HIS A 9 -2.10 12.05 13.66
N SER A 10 -2.19 11.37 12.50
CA SER A 10 -3.41 10.69 12.08
C SER A 10 -3.77 9.47 12.91
N PHE A 11 -2.79 8.85 13.57
CA PHE A 11 -2.96 7.62 14.36
C PHE A 11 -2.23 7.69 15.69
N SER A 12 -2.55 6.75 16.60
CA SER A 12 -1.77 6.60 17.83
C SER A 12 -0.40 5.98 17.52
N LEU A 13 0.63 6.35 18.31
CA LEU A 13 1.97 5.77 18.15
C LEU A 13 2.00 4.27 18.43
N THR A 14 1.12 3.78 19.31
CA THR A 14 0.95 2.35 19.61
C THR A 14 0.49 1.61 18.35
N TYR A 15 -0.53 2.12 17.69
CA TYR A 15 -1.02 1.53 16.44
C TYR A 15 0.07 1.52 15.35
N LEU A 16 0.81 2.61 15.16
CA LEU A 16 1.86 2.65 14.13
C LEU A 16 2.98 1.64 14.37
N ARG A 17 3.37 1.42 15.62
CA ARG A 17 4.36 0.39 15.98
C ARG A 17 3.84 -1.02 15.68
N GLU A 18 2.58 -1.30 16.04
CA GLU A 18 1.93 -2.56 15.72
C GLU A 18 1.87 -2.77 14.20
N LEU A 19 1.37 -1.78 13.48
CA LEU A 19 1.25 -1.79 12.02
C LEU A 19 2.61 -2.06 11.34
N GLN A 20 3.66 -1.36 11.76
CA GLN A 20 5.02 -1.57 11.28
C GLN A 20 5.49 -3.01 11.51
N GLY A 21 5.35 -3.51 12.74
CA GLY A 21 5.76 -4.87 13.09
C GLY A 21 5.03 -5.94 12.28
N GLN A 22 3.73 -5.80 12.13
CA GLN A 22 2.88 -6.74 11.37
C GLN A 22 3.21 -6.72 9.87
N ILE A 23 3.42 -5.54 9.28
CA ILE A 23 3.81 -5.43 7.86
C ILE A 23 5.17 -6.11 7.64
N LEU A 24 6.17 -5.82 8.47
CA LEU A 24 7.51 -6.39 8.31
C LEU A 24 7.55 -7.90 8.52
N ALA A 25 6.66 -8.44 9.37
CA ALA A 25 6.48 -9.87 9.62
C ALA A 25 5.58 -10.57 8.59
N CYS A 26 4.93 -9.81 7.70
CA CYS A 26 3.98 -10.36 6.74
C CYS A 26 4.69 -11.28 5.73
N PRO A 27 4.22 -12.53 5.54
CA PRO A 27 4.88 -13.50 4.65
C PRO A 27 4.82 -13.11 3.17
N TYR A 28 3.95 -12.19 2.78
CA TYR A 28 3.85 -11.65 1.41
C TYR A 28 4.87 -10.54 1.14
N PHE A 29 5.54 -10.02 2.17
CA PHE A 29 6.45 -8.89 2.06
C PHE A 29 7.76 -9.32 1.39
N SER A 30 8.02 -8.81 0.18
CA SER A 30 9.13 -9.23 -0.66
C SER A 30 9.66 -8.08 -1.52
N VAL A 31 10.70 -8.36 -2.31
CA VAL A 31 11.20 -7.39 -3.29
C VAL A 31 10.06 -6.98 -4.22
N ASN A 32 9.79 -5.67 -4.25
CA ASN A 32 8.77 -5.08 -5.10
C ASN A 32 9.36 -4.79 -6.48
N ASN A 33 9.00 -5.62 -7.45
CA ASN A 33 9.34 -5.43 -8.86
C ASN A 33 8.07 -5.44 -9.71
N LEU A 34 6.95 -5.07 -9.12
CA LEU A 34 5.66 -5.03 -9.83
C LEU A 34 5.70 -3.99 -10.95
N ASN A 35 6.50 -2.93 -10.78
CA ASN A 35 6.71 -1.90 -11.79
C ASN A 35 8.20 -1.49 -11.84
N ARG A 36 8.72 -1.26 -13.06
CA ARG A 36 10.08 -0.76 -13.30
C ARG A 36 10.39 0.57 -12.60
N ASP A 37 9.35 1.37 -12.30
CA ASP A 37 9.49 2.68 -11.68
C ASP A 37 9.89 2.59 -10.19
N PHE A 38 9.66 1.43 -9.56
CA PHE A 38 10.00 1.16 -8.16
C PHE A 38 11.38 0.51 -8.05
N VAL A 39 12.39 1.32 -7.79
CA VAL A 39 13.79 0.87 -7.74
C VAL A 39 14.19 0.51 -6.32
N ASN A 40 14.68 -0.72 -6.14
CA ASN A 40 15.23 -1.23 -4.87
C ASN A 40 14.26 -1.13 -3.68
N THR A 41 12.98 -1.38 -3.90
CA THR A 41 11.91 -1.32 -2.90
C THR A 41 11.47 -2.73 -2.48
N LYS A 42 10.74 -2.84 -1.36
CA LYS A 42 10.04 -4.05 -0.94
C LYS A 42 8.59 -3.73 -0.64
N GLY A 43 7.72 -4.70 -0.88
CA GLY A 43 6.29 -4.57 -0.63
C GLY A 43 5.49 -5.78 -1.09
N PHE A 44 4.20 -5.64 -1.03
CA PHE A 44 3.18 -6.48 -1.67
C PHE A 44 1.96 -5.61 -1.90
N SER A 45 0.98 -6.11 -2.64
CA SER A 45 -0.25 -5.34 -2.87
C SER A 45 -1.48 -6.16 -2.53
N VAL A 46 -2.51 -5.47 -2.09
CA VAL A 46 -3.84 -6.03 -1.87
C VAL A 46 -4.81 -5.25 -2.74
N VAL A 47 -5.39 -5.93 -3.72
CA VAL A 47 -6.47 -5.42 -4.57
C VAL A 47 -7.79 -5.85 -3.97
N PHE A 48 -8.73 -4.94 -3.81
CA PHE A 48 -10.04 -5.28 -3.28
C PHE A 48 -11.13 -4.29 -3.68
N ARG A 49 -12.36 -4.80 -3.78
CA ARG A 49 -13.56 -3.98 -3.89
C ARG A 49 -14.03 -3.57 -2.49
N ARG A 50 -14.72 -2.45 -2.36
CA ARG A 50 -15.28 -2.00 -1.07
C ARG A 50 -16.17 -3.05 -0.41
N SER A 51 -16.91 -3.83 -1.19
CA SER A 51 -17.74 -4.93 -0.67
C SER A 51 -16.94 -6.05 0.03
N GLN A 52 -15.61 -6.06 -0.12
CA GLN A 52 -14.71 -7.07 0.44
C GLN A 52 -13.84 -6.55 1.60
N LEU A 53 -14.18 -5.40 2.18
CA LEU A 53 -13.46 -4.87 3.35
C LEU A 53 -13.34 -5.89 4.48
N ALA A 54 -14.43 -6.62 4.78
CA ALA A 54 -14.42 -7.67 5.81
C ALA A 54 -13.39 -8.77 5.52
N THR A 55 -13.20 -9.15 4.25
CA THR A 55 -12.18 -10.13 3.84
C THR A 55 -10.76 -9.59 4.07
N VAL A 56 -10.54 -8.31 3.75
CA VAL A 56 -9.24 -7.65 4.01
C VAL A 56 -8.96 -7.59 5.50
N GLU A 57 -9.93 -7.19 6.31
CA GLU A 57 -9.80 -7.11 7.77
C GLU A 57 -9.57 -8.48 8.40
N GLN A 58 -10.20 -9.53 7.89
CA GLN A 58 -9.98 -10.90 8.36
C GLN A 58 -8.55 -11.39 8.03
N LYS A 59 -8.06 -11.09 6.83
CA LYS A 59 -6.72 -11.52 6.37
C LYS A 59 -5.61 -10.70 6.99
N PHE A 60 -5.84 -9.39 7.16
CA PHE A 60 -4.90 -8.39 7.67
C PHE A 60 -5.56 -7.52 8.74
N PRO A 61 -5.87 -8.04 9.93
CA PRO A 61 -6.61 -7.31 10.95
C PRO A 61 -5.93 -6.00 11.38
N TYR A 62 -4.63 -5.91 11.26
CA TYR A 62 -3.85 -4.72 11.55
C TYR A 62 -4.07 -3.56 10.56
N PHE A 63 -4.69 -3.78 9.41
CA PHE A 63 -5.07 -2.69 8.50
C PHE A 63 -6.39 -2.02 8.90
N LYS A 64 -7.22 -2.62 9.75
CA LYS A 64 -8.56 -2.10 10.04
C LYS A 64 -8.58 -0.62 10.44
N PRO A 65 -7.80 -0.14 11.43
CA PRO A 65 -7.84 1.29 11.80
C PRO A 65 -7.43 2.22 10.64
N TYR A 66 -6.49 1.76 9.79
CA TYR A 66 -6.11 2.50 8.59
C TYR A 66 -7.26 2.54 7.57
N LEU A 67 -7.89 1.41 7.27
CA LEU A 67 -8.99 1.32 6.32
C LEU A 67 -10.18 2.19 6.72
N ASP A 68 -10.55 2.14 8.02
CA ASP A 68 -11.65 2.94 8.56
C ASP A 68 -11.41 4.46 8.41
N ARG A 69 -10.16 4.91 8.48
CA ARG A 69 -9.80 6.32 8.43
C ARG A 69 -9.45 6.83 7.02
N ALA A 70 -8.75 6.01 6.23
CA ALA A 70 -8.09 6.47 5.02
C ALA A 70 -8.90 6.28 3.75
N LEU A 71 -9.86 5.33 3.73
CA LEU A 71 -10.61 5.06 2.52
C LEU A 71 -11.73 6.07 2.32
N LEU A 72 -11.70 6.75 1.17
CA LEU A 72 -12.69 7.75 0.78
C LEU A 72 -14.02 7.07 0.43
N PRO A 73 -15.17 7.58 0.93
CA PRO A 73 -16.47 6.93 0.76
C PRO A 73 -16.93 6.84 -0.70
N GLU A 74 -16.52 7.76 -1.56
CA GLU A 74 -16.83 7.78 -2.99
C GLU A 74 -16.05 6.75 -3.82
N CYS A 75 -15.02 6.10 -3.25
CA CYS A 75 -14.22 5.09 -3.93
C CYS A 75 -14.73 3.67 -3.64
N ASN A 76 -14.72 2.80 -4.65
CA ASN A 76 -15.27 1.45 -4.58
C ASN A 76 -14.29 0.33 -4.93
N ALA A 77 -13.10 0.67 -5.44
CA ALA A 77 -11.99 -0.25 -5.70
C ALA A 77 -10.67 0.35 -5.21
N PHE A 78 -9.77 -0.51 -4.71
CA PHE A 78 -8.55 -0.10 -4.03
C PHE A 78 -7.36 -0.98 -4.40
N TYR A 79 -6.19 -0.34 -4.49
CA TYR A 79 -4.90 -1.00 -4.60
C TYR A 79 -4.03 -0.52 -3.44
N LEU A 80 -3.92 -1.35 -2.40
CA LEU A 80 -3.18 -1.04 -1.17
C LEU A 80 -1.80 -1.69 -1.20
N ASN A 81 -0.76 -0.88 -1.05
CA ASN A 81 0.64 -1.31 -1.13
C ASN A 81 1.43 -0.84 0.10
N PRO A 82 1.77 -1.72 1.05
CA PRO A 82 2.84 -1.46 1.99
C PRO A 82 4.18 -1.37 1.24
N LEU A 83 4.87 -0.23 1.35
CA LEU A 83 6.07 0.08 0.59
C LEU A 83 7.23 0.44 1.51
N LEU A 84 8.31 -0.35 1.42
CA LEU A 84 9.56 -0.12 2.14
C LEU A 84 10.62 0.44 1.20
N LEU A 85 11.23 1.55 1.65
CA LEU A 85 12.39 2.15 1.02
C LEU A 85 13.59 2.11 1.98
N LYS A 86 14.76 1.87 1.40
CA LYS A 86 16.06 1.89 2.09
C LYS A 86 17.06 2.73 1.28
N THR A 87 18.28 2.89 1.75
CA THR A 87 19.32 3.58 0.98
C THR A 87 19.44 3.02 -0.43
N GLY A 88 19.40 3.91 -1.42
CA GLY A 88 19.40 3.60 -2.84
C GLY A 88 18.01 3.31 -3.43
N SER A 89 16.95 3.30 -2.62
CA SER A 89 15.58 3.22 -3.15
C SER A 89 15.13 4.56 -3.70
N LYS A 90 14.35 4.51 -4.77
CA LYS A 90 13.63 5.65 -5.36
C LYS A 90 12.37 5.18 -6.06
N VAL A 91 11.50 6.11 -6.41
CA VAL A 91 10.38 5.86 -7.30
C VAL A 91 10.46 6.87 -8.45
N ASP A 92 10.59 6.37 -9.67
CA ASP A 92 10.70 7.19 -10.87
C ASP A 92 9.34 7.84 -11.22
N PRO A 93 9.33 8.98 -11.95
CA PRO A 93 8.10 9.70 -12.27
C PRO A 93 7.08 8.83 -13.04
N HIS A 94 5.87 8.71 -12.52
CA HIS A 94 4.76 7.98 -13.12
C HIS A 94 3.39 8.50 -12.67
N ILE A 95 2.34 8.01 -13.29
CA ILE A 95 0.95 8.14 -12.84
C ILE A 95 0.46 6.74 -12.49
N ASP A 96 -0.14 6.58 -11.31
CA ASP A 96 -0.67 5.30 -10.86
C ASP A 96 -1.79 4.80 -11.78
N ARG A 97 -1.72 3.52 -12.12
CA ARG A 97 -2.70 2.82 -12.95
C ARG A 97 -2.69 1.32 -12.68
N SER A 98 -2.49 0.93 -11.41
CA SER A 98 -2.27 -0.48 -11.06
C SER A 98 -3.45 -1.38 -11.46
N LEU A 99 -4.68 -0.90 -11.32
CA LEU A 99 -5.88 -1.66 -11.69
C LEU A 99 -6.07 -1.84 -13.21
N ARG A 100 -5.26 -1.18 -14.06
CA ARG A 100 -5.28 -1.43 -15.52
C ARG A 100 -4.75 -2.81 -15.91
N SER A 101 -4.11 -3.53 -15.01
CA SER A 101 -3.79 -4.94 -15.21
C SER A 101 -5.05 -5.79 -15.36
N TYR A 102 -6.14 -5.40 -14.71
CA TYR A 102 -7.44 -6.07 -14.75
C TYR A 102 -8.39 -5.46 -15.79
N CYS A 103 -8.55 -4.15 -15.78
CA CYS A 103 -9.45 -3.44 -16.69
C CYS A 103 -8.72 -2.31 -17.44
N LYS A 104 -8.56 -2.44 -18.76
CA LYS A 104 -7.74 -1.54 -19.59
C LYS A 104 -8.32 -0.12 -19.74
N THR A 105 -9.62 0.04 -19.55
CA THR A 105 -10.33 1.30 -19.71
C THR A 105 -10.30 2.20 -18.47
N ILE A 106 -9.74 1.72 -17.35
CA ILE A 106 -9.69 2.47 -16.09
C ILE A 106 -8.83 3.73 -16.24
N ASN A 107 -9.39 4.85 -15.79
CA ASN A 107 -8.68 6.11 -15.59
C ASN A 107 -7.72 6.02 -14.38
N PRO A 108 -6.80 6.97 -14.20
CA PRO A 108 -6.04 7.09 -12.95
C PRO A 108 -6.96 7.08 -11.74
N PRO A 109 -6.46 6.69 -10.54
CA PRO A 109 -7.25 6.73 -9.32
C PRO A 109 -7.82 8.13 -9.06
N LEU A 110 -8.93 8.22 -8.37
CA LEU A 110 -9.49 9.51 -7.96
C LEU A 110 -8.51 10.24 -7.02
N PHE A 111 -7.97 9.48 -6.05
CA PHE A 111 -6.91 9.92 -5.14
C PHE A 111 -5.93 8.79 -4.86
N VAL A 112 -4.72 9.19 -4.50
CA VAL A 112 -3.74 8.31 -3.87
C VAL A 112 -3.54 8.80 -2.44
N SER A 113 -3.64 7.88 -1.47
CA SER A 113 -3.29 8.17 -0.07
C SER A 113 -1.95 7.54 0.28
N VAL A 114 -1.15 8.25 1.09
CA VAL A 114 0.13 7.77 1.61
C VAL A 114 0.16 8.01 3.12
N LEU A 115 0.19 6.93 3.91
CA LEU A 115 0.50 7.02 5.32
C LEU A 115 1.99 6.75 5.52
N TYR A 116 2.72 7.73 6.06
CA TYR A 116 4.10 7.53 6.49
C TYR A 116 4.11 6.84 7.87
N VAL A 117 4.30 5.53 7.87
CA VAL A 117 4.29 4.68 9.08
C VAL A 117 5.58 4.86 9.87
N GLU A 118 6.73 4.77 9.18
CA GLU A 118 8.06 4.96 9.75
C GLU A 118 8.91 5.84 8.84
N VAL A 119 9.49 6.88 9.41
CA VAL A 119 10.44 7.77 8.73
C VAL A 119 11.64 7.96 9.64
N PRO A 120 12.84 7.46 9.24
CA PRO A 120 14.06 7.62 10.03
C PRO A 120 14.42 9.09 10.27
N SER A 121 14.93 9.40 11.45
CA SER A 121 15.36 10.76 11.80
C SER A 121 16.59 11.23 11.01
N ASP A 122 17.39 10.28 10.48
CA ASP A 122 18.56 10.54 9.64
C ASP A 122 18.26 10.49 8.14
N LEU A 123 16.97 10.47 7.76
CA LEU A 123 16.57 10.40 6.36
C LEU A 123 17.04 11.62 5.56
N VAL A 124 17.75 11.35 4.47
CA VAL A 124 18.10 12.33 3.44
C VAL A 124 17.43 11.95 2.14
N GLY A 125 16.80 12.90 1.47
CA GLY A 125 15.99 12.65 0.29
C GLY A 125 14.62 12.05 0.64
N GLY A 126 14.07 11.25 -0.27
CA GLY A 126 12.79 10.58 -0.07
C GLY A 126 11.57 11.51 -0.16
N GLU A 127 11.71 12.75 -0.60
CA GLU A 127 10.57 13.65 -0.79
C GLU A 127 9.66 13.13 -1.91
N LEU A 128 8.37 13.21 -1.69
CA LEU A 128 7.35 13.02 -2.71
C LEU A 128 7.27 14.29 -3.56
N ILE A 129 7.50 14.14 -4.86
CA ILE A 129 7.37 15.21 -5.84
C ILE A 129 6.07 15.02 -6.61
N LEU A 130 5.24 16.04 -6.63
CA LEU A 130 3.98 16.06 -7.38
C LEU A 130 4.08 17.06 -8.52
N ARG A 131 3.66 16.64 -9.72
CA ARG A 131 3.69 17.46 -10.93
C ARG A 131 2.34 17.40 -11.66
N SER A 132 1.80 18.55 -11.97
CA SER A 132 0.80 18.70 -13.03
C SER A 132 1.51 18.77 -14.39
N PRO A 133 0.78 18.68 -15.53
CA PRO A 133 1.40 18.78 -16.86
C PRO A 133 2.23 20.06 -17.07
N LYS A 134 1.90 21.15 -16.35
CA LYS A 134 2.52 22.47 -16.55
C LYS A 134 3.64 22.79 -15.54
N ARG A 135 3.61 22.22 -14.33
CA ARG A 135 4.55 22.61 -13.26
C ARG A 135 4.60 21.60 -12.12
N GLN A 136 5.62 21.72 -11.29
CA GLN A 136 5.64 21.06 -9.99
C GLN A 136 4.63 21.74 -9.06
N VAL A 137 3.78 20.94 -8.42
CA VAL A 137 2.69 21.40 -7.53
C VAL A 137 2.90 21.00 -6.08
N GLY A 138 3.86 20.11 -5.82
CA GLY A 138 4.25 19.70 -4.48
C GLY A 138 5.67 19.15 -4.41
N LYS A 139 6.36 19.45 -3.30
CA LYS A 139 7.56 18.78 -2.83
C LYS A 139 7.37 18.54 -1.34
N ILE A 140 7.13 17.30 -0.95
CA ILE A 140 6.64 16.93 0.37
C ILE A 140 7.69 16.07 1.05
N ALA A 141 8.30 16.61 2.10
CA ALA A 141 9.19 15.82 2.95
C ALA A 141 8.36 14.79 3.74
N PRO A 142 8.79 13.51 3.77
CA PRO A 142 8.08 12.51 4.55
C PRO A 142 8.19 12.83 6.05
N GLN A 143 7.07 12.68 6.76
CA GLN A 143 7.00 12.86 8.19
C GLN A 143 6.18 11.71 8.80
N SER A 144 6.73 11.02 9.80
CA SER A 144 6.03 9.92 10.45
C SER A 144 4.66 10.35 10.96
N ASN A 145 3.69 9.42 10.93
CA ASN A 145 2.31 9.65 11.36
C ASN A 145 1.57 10.74 10.57
N THR A 146 1.94 10.94 9.32
CA THR A 146 1.22 11.85 8.43
C THR A 146 0.48 11.04 7.36
N LEU A 147 -0.82 11.23 7.27
CA LEU A 147 -1.67 10.72 6.19
C LEU A 147 -1.80 11.83 5.13
N LEU A 148 -1.28 11.57 3.97
CA LEU A 148 -1.30 12.46 2.80
C LEU A 148 -2.30 11.94 1.79
N TYR A 149 -3.02 12.85 1.13
CA TYR A 149 -3.79 12.56 -0.08
C TYR A 149 -3.33 13.46 -1.22
N PHE A 150 -3.29 12.94 -2.45
CA PHE A 150 -3.08 13.74 -3.64
C PHE A 150 -3.95 13.24 -4.80
N GLN A 151 -4.24 14.13 -5.77
CA GLN A 151 -5.02 13.80 -6.95
C GLN A 151 -4.31 12.72 -7.78
N GLY A 152 -5.01 11.67 -8.16
CA GLY A 152 -4.41 10.48 -8.76
C GLY A 152 -3.93 10.65 -10.20
N ASP A 153 -4.31 11.73 -10.88
CA ASP A 153 -3.85 12.09 -12.22
C ASP A 153 -2.51 12.87 -12.24
N LEU A 154 -1.96 13.20 -11.05
CA LEU A 154 -0.67 13.84 -10.95
C LEU A 154 0.47 12.87 -11.24
N THR A 155 1.42 13.29 -12.06
CA THR A 155 2.71 12.60 -12.13
C THR A 155 3.44 12.78 -10.80
N HIS A 156 3.86 11.66 -10.22
CA HIS A 156 4.56 11.70 -8.93
C HIS A 156 5.80 10.82 -8.93
N SER A 157 6.74 11.14 -8.04
CA SER A 157 7.99 10.42 -7.86
C SER A 157 8.47 10.55 -6.43
N VAL A 158 9.36 9.65 -6.01
CA VAL A 158 10.07 9.75 -4.73
C VAL A 158 11.56 9.90 -5.00
N ASN A 159 12.14 10.98 -4.48
CA ASN A 159 13.58 11.23 -4.57
C ASN A 159 14.38 10.08 -3.94
N PRO A 160 15.61 9.82 -4.40
CA PRO A 160 16.46 8.80 -3.82
C PRO A 160 16.59 8.95 -2.31
N VAL A 161 16.53 7.80 -1.62
CA VAL A 161 16.59 7.70 -0.16
C VAL A 161 18.02 7.38 0.28
N SER A 162 18.49 8.07 1.30
CA SER A 162 19.69 7.73 2.05
C SER A 162 19.38 7.77 3.56
N SER A 163 19.58 6.64 4.26
CA SER A 163 19.33 6.50 5.69
C SER A 163 19.94 5.20 6.21
N ARG A 164 20.26 5.14 7.50
CA ARG A 164 20.71 3.90 8.18
C ARG A 164 19.56 2.93 8.44
N ALA A 165 18.35 3.44 8.55
CA ALA A 165 17.13 2.66 8.79
C ALA A 165 16.20 2.67 7.57
N ILE A 166 15.11 1.95 7.69
CA ILE A 166 14.09 1.85 6.64
C ILE A 166 13.04 2.95 6.77
N ARG A 167 12.50 3.39 5.64
CA ARG A 167 11.26 4.15 5.56
C ARG A 167 10.13 3.21 5.16
N LEU A 168 9.02 3.21 5.90
CA LEU A 168 7.84 2.41 5.61
C LEU A 168 6.62 3.29 5.41
N SER A 169 5.88 3.05 4.33
CA SER A 169 4.64 3.75 4.01
C SER A 169 3.55 2.76 3.63
N LEU A 170 2.28 3.12 3.85
CA LEU A 170 1.14 2.52 3.18
C LEU A 170 0.70 3.44 2.06
N VAL A 171 0.71 2.95 0.83
CA VAL A 171 0.22 3.65 -0.36
C VAL A 171 -1.08 2.99 -0.79
N CYS A 172 -2.12 3.77 -1.04
CA CYS A 172 -3.39 3.24 -1.51
C CYS A 172 -3.93 4.09 -2.66
N GLU A 173 -4.00 3.48 -3.84
CA GLU A 173 -4.73 4.02 -4.97
C GLU A 173 -6.22 3.78 -4.73
N GLN A 174 -7.04 4.83 -4.83
CA GLN A 174 -8.47 4.81 -4.52
C GLN A 174 -9.27 5.20 -5.76
N TYR A 175 -10.08 4.29 -6.24
CA TYR A 175 -10.79 4.40 -7.51
C TYR A 175 -12.30 4.51 -7.29
N SER A 176 -12.95 5.38 -8.09
CA SER A 176 -14.39 5.43 -8.26
C SER A 176 -14.71 4.89 -9.66
N LEU A 177 -15.11 3.63 -9.74
CA LEU A 177 -15.34 2.89 -10.97
C LEU A 177 -16.84 2.75 -11.23
N ASP A 178 -17.25 2.75 -12.50
CA ASP A 178 -18.58 2.32 -12.88
C ASP A 178 -18.77 0.79 -12.69
N ASN A 179 -19.97 0.29 -12.88
CA ASN A 179 -20.28 -1.12 -12.62
C ASN A 179 -19.52 -2.06 -13.56
N ASP A 180 -19.40 -1.72 -14.84
CA ASP A 180 -18.75 -2.56 -15.83
C ASP A 180 -17.24 -2.66 -15.52
N GLN A 181 -16.60 -1.55 -15.22
CA GLN A 181 -15.18 -1.53 -14.81
C GLN A 181 -14.97 -2.28 -13.50
N LEU A 182 -15.90 -2.15 -12.53
CA LEU A 182 -15.79 -2.80 -11.23
C LEU A 182 -15.89 -4.33 -11.36
N GLU A 183 -16.68 -4.84 -12.31
CA GLU A 183 -16.80 -6.28 -12.55
C GLU A 183 -15.47 -6.93 -12.98
N ASP A 184 -14.63 -6.21 -13.71
CA ASP A 184 -13.31 -6.67 -14.13
C ASP A 184 -12.30 -6.74 -12.96
N ILE A 185 -12.52 -5.99 -11.86
CA ILE A 185 -11.62 -5.99 -10.72
C ILE A 185 -11.86 -7.22 -9.86
N PRO A 186 -10.84 -7.97 -9.43
CA PRO A 186 -11.04 -9.08 -8.51
C PRO A 186 -11.69 -8.58 -7.20
N PRO A 187 -12.64 -9.32 -6.62
CA PRO A 187 -13.21 -8.97 -5.32
C PRO A 187 -12.16 -8.78 -4.23
N PHE A 188 -11.19 -9.69 -4.21
CA PHE A 188 -10.01 -9.67 -3.34
C PHE A 188 -8.86 -10.43 -4.00
N GLU A 189 -7.68 -9.83 -4.06
CA GLU A 189 -6.46 -10.45 -4.60
C GLU A 189 -5.23 -9.95 -3.83
N ILE A 190 -4.23 -10.83 -3.63
CA ILE A 190 -2.93 -10.47 -3.06
C ILE A 190 -1.89 -10.63 -4.15
N GLU A 191 -1.22 -9.55 -4.50
CA GLU A 191 -0.12 -9.52 -5.45
C GLU A 191 1.21 -9.53 -4.68
N SER A 192 1.95 -10.64 -4.76
CA SER A 192 3.27 -10.79 -4.18
C SER A 192 4.12 -11.73 -5.04
N ARG A 193 5.43 -11.55 -5.01
CA ARG A 193 6.37 -12.51 -5.60
C ARG A 193 6.56 -13.77 -4.77
N VAL A 194 6.13 -13.74 -3.52
CA VAL A 194 6.18 -14.88 -2.61
C VAL A 194 4.78 -15.42 -2.40
N THR A 195 4.56 -16.70 -2.75
CA THR A 195 3.36 -17.43 -2.35
C THR A 195 3.71 -18.18 -1.06
N PRO A 196 3.17 -17.78 0.11
CA PRO A 196 3.42 -18.52 1.35
C PRO A 196 2.88 -19.94 1.22
N VAL A 197 3.73 -20.93 1.53
CA VAL A 197 3.28 -22.32 1.66
C VAL A 197 2.38 -22.39 2.89
N GLU A 198 1.09 -22.62 2.71
CA GLU A 198 0.18 -22.93 3.81
C GLU A 198 0.71 -24.19 4.51
N ARG A 199 1.16 -24.05 5.77
CA ARG A 199 1.49 -25.20 6.61
C ARG A 199 0.20 -25.98 6.81
N GLN A 200 0.04 -27.09 6.09
CA GLN A 200 -1.03 -28.06 6.36
C GLN A 200 -0.91 -28.46 7.82
N LYS A 201 -1.90 -28.09 8.64
CA LYS A 201 -2.05 -28.62 10.00
C LYS A 201 -2.11 -30.14 9.89
N LYS A 202 -1.03 -30.83 10.25
CA LYS A 202 -1.04 -32.28 10.40
C LYS A 202 -2.21 -32.65 11.33
N LYS A 203 -3.20 -33.33 10.81
CA LYS A 203 -4.26 -33.94 11.64
C LYS A 203 -3.58 -34.85 12.66
N PRO A 204 -3.92 -34.79 13.96
CA PRO A 204 -3.37 -35.70 14.95
C PRO A 204 -3.73 -37.12 14.55
N GLY A 205 -2.71 -37.98 14.43
CA GLY A 205 -2.86 -39.38 14.07
C GLY A 205 -3.76 -40.08 15.05
N LYS A 206 -4.78 -40.79 14.55
CA LYS A 206 -5.59 -41.71 15.33
C LYS A 206 -4.68 -42.81 15.88
N THR A 207 -4.45 -42.81 17.17
CA THR A 207 -3.88 -43.93 17.93
C THR A 207 -4.78 -45.15 17.75
N ARG A 208 -4.29 -46.14 17.01
CA ARG A 208 -4.90 -47.45 16.96
C ARG A 208 -4.68 -48.12 18.34
N SER A 209 -5.72 -48.25 19.13
CA SER A 209 -5.75 -49.18 20.28
C SER A 209 -5.66 -50.60 19.74
N ARG A 210 -4.56 -51.28 20.06
CA ARG A 210 -4.49 -52.75 19.97
C ARG A 210 -5.15 -53.31 21.22
N SER A 211 -6.32 -53.93 21.04
CA SER A 211 -6.88 -54.89 21.99
C SER A 211 -6.23 -56.23 21.69
N GLY A 212 -5.57 -56.78 22.68
CA GLY A 212 -5.20 -58.17 22.82
C GLY A 212 -5.90 -58.68 24.04
#